data_075171c3ca4eb5e4ee3cb2ff3c3e6698
#
_entry.id   075171c3ca4eb5e4ee3cb2ff3c3e6698
#
_cell.length_a   1.000
_cell.length_b   1.000
_cell.length_c   1.000
_cell.angle_alpha   90.00
_cell.angle_beta   90.00
_cell.angle_gamma   90.00
#
_symmetry.space_group_name_H-M   'P 1'
#
loop_
_entity.id
_entity.type
_entity.pdbx_description
1 polymer ?
#
loop_
_entity_poly.entity_id
_entity_poly.type
_entity_poly.pdbx_seq_one_letter_code
_entity_poly.pdbx_strand_id
1 'polypeptide(L)'
;FVMLILFIPIFAITWRTGSYGLNELQISEEDFMYYYNTDISINMLHVAVFVSVFSTLGAVIDTALSVTSSVYEVWTHKNSLVEKELTSTGYQVGKEIIGTTVNTLLFAYLGGSILLFSYVQTQKYSLEIILNSRFLFQDVAIMLFGAIACLVAVPVSIKCIIWQIRYINPDKKQLNA
;
A
#
# COMPACT_ATOMS: atom_id res chain seq x y z
N PHE A 1 -0.53 -3.62 -12.25
CA PHE A 1 -1.96 -3.85 -12.43
C PHE A 1 -2.75 -3.54 -11.16
N VAL A 2 -2.35 -4.09 -10.00
CA VAL A 2 -2.99 -3.81 -8.69
C VAL A 2 -3.00 -2.32 -8.40
N MET A 3 -1.87 -1.64 -8.60
CA MET A 3 -1.76 -0.20 -8.35
C MET A 3 -2.67 0.64 -9.25
N LEU A 4 -2.88 0.23 -10.50
CA LEU A 4 -3.81 0.91 -11.41
C LEU A 4 -5.26 0.81 -10.95
N ILE A 5 -5.67 -0.35 -10.41
CA ILE A 5 -7.03 -0.54 -9.88
C ILE A 5 -7.25 0.34 -8.63
N LEU A 6 -6.22 0.51 -7.80
CA LEU A 6 -6.31 1.27 -6.57
C LEU A 6 -6.17 2.78 -6.76
N PHE A 7 -5.59 3.22 -7.88
CA PHE A 7 -5.43 4.63 -8.18
C PHE A 7 -6.78 5.38 -8.18
N ILE A 8 -7.81 4.79 -8.77
CA ILE A 8 -9.13 5.40 -8.88
C ILE A 8 -9.77 5.68 -7.50
N PRO A 9 -9.89 4.69 -6.58
CA PRO A 9 -10.47 4.95 -5.27
C PRO A 9 -9.60 5.88 -4.41
N ILE A 10 -8.27 5.81 -4.49
CA ILE A 10 -7.37 6.73 -3.79
C ILE A 10 -7.65 8.17 -4.25
N PHE A 11 -7.67 8.39 -5.56
CA PHE A 11 -7.95 9.70 -6.14
C PHE A 11 -9.35 10.22 -5.73
N ALA A 12 -10.38 9.37 -5.86
CA ALA A 12 -11.77 9.75 -5.54
C ALA A 12 -11.93 10.11 -4.06
N ILE A 13 -11.35 9.35 -3.15
CA ILE A 13 -11.43 9.60 -1.71
C ILE A 13 -10.63 10.85 -1.35
N THR A 14 -9.40 10.99 -1.83
CA THR A 14 -8.57 12.16 -1.57
C THR A 14 -9.24 13.44 -2.07
N TRP A 15 -9.86 13.39 -3.26
CA TRP A 15 -10.59 14.53 -3.80
C TRP A 15 -11.86 14.85 -3.00
N ARG A 16 -12.66 13.85 -2.70
CA ARG A 16 -13.93 14.05 -2.00
C ARG A 16 -13.77 14.51 -0.56
N THR A 17 -12.74 14.05 0.13
CA THR A 17 -12.47 14.42 1.53
C THR A 17 -11.74 15.76 1.66
N GLY A 18 -11.20 16.30 0.55
CA GLY A 18 -10.34 17.47 0.59
C GLY A 18 -9.07 17.27 1.41
N SER A 19 -8.66 16.00 1.59
CA SER A 19 -7.45 15.63 2.34
C SER A 19 -6.19 15.84 1.51
N TYR A 20 -6.09 17.02 0.91
CA TYR A 20 -4.94 17.47 0.14
C TYR A 20 -4.65 18.92 0.52
N GLY A 21 -3.41 19.23 0.59
CA GLY A 21 -2.93 20.56 0.94
C GLY A 21 -1.69 20.50 1.81
N LEU A 22 -1.10 21.64 2.02
CA LEU A 22 -0.01 21.80 2.97
C LEU A 22 -0.59 21.62 4.38
N ASN A 23 0.02 20.73 5.13
CA ASN A 23 -0.42 20.48 6.48
C ASN A 23 0.25 21.52 7.39
N GLU A 24 -0.54 22.47 7.87
CA GLU A 24 -0.08 23.54 8.78
C GLU A 24 0.64 23.01 10.02
N LEU A 25 0.39 21.74 10.39
CA LEU A 25 1.04 21.08 11.51
C LEU A 25 2.42 20.49 11.18
N GLN A 26 2.73 20.27 9.91
CA GLN A 26 3.99 19.66 9.46
C GLN A 26 5.00 20.64 8.88
N ILE A 27 4.54 21.81 8.48
CA ILE A 27 5.37 22.79 7.78
C ILE A 27 5.59 23.97 8.72
N SER A 28 6.83 24.39 8.86
CA SER A 28 7.16 25.61 9.61
C SER A 28 6.53 26.84 8.93
N GLU A 29 6.23 27.88 9.71
CA GLU A 29 5.70 29.13 9.15
C GLU A 29 6.63 29.71 8.05
N GLU A 30 7.92 29.50 8.18
CA GLU A 30 8.93 29.93 7.18
C GLU A 30 8.80 29.16 5.87
N ASP A 31 8.65 27.84 5.93
CA ASP A 31 8.45 26.99 4.74
C ASP A 31 7.11 27.30 4.06
N PHE A 32 6.08 27.59 4.84
CA PHE A 32 4.77 27.98 4.34
C PHE A 32 4.83 29.33 3.61
N MET A 33 5.54 30.31 4.18
CA MET A 33 5.76 31.62 3.55
C MET A 33 6.61 31.51 2.28
N TYR A 34 7.65 30.65 2.29
CA TYR A 34 8.45 30.38 1.10
C TYR A 34 7.61 29.79 -0.02
N TYR A 35 6.70 28.89 0.30
CA TYR A 35 5.80 28.23 -0.65
C TYR A 35 4.80 29.22 -1.29
N TYR A 36 4.28 30.16 -0.49
CA TYR A 36 3.36 31.20 -0.98
C TYR A 36 4.05 32.27 -1.83
N ASN A 37 5.32 32.55 -1.56
CA ASN A 37 6.08 33.56 -2.29
C ASN A 37 6.73 33.04 -3.58
N THR A 38 6.72 31.74 -3.80
CA THR A 38 7.21 31.15 -5.05
C THR A 38 6.02 30.99 -6.01
N ASP A 39 6.10 31.58 -7.20
CA ASP A 39 5.09 31.50 -8.28
C ASP A 39 4.86 30.07 -8.84
N ILE A 40 5.17 29.04 -8.07
CA ILE A 40 5.02 27.63 -8.42
C ILE A 40 3.65 27.16 -7.97
N SER A 41 2.69 27.13 -8.88
CA SER A 41 1.36 26.58 -8.62
C SER A 41 1.42 25.04 -8.62
N ILE A 42 1.73 24.42 -7.49
CA ILE A 42 1.68 22.97 -7.34
C ILE A 42 0.26 22.54 -6.94
N ASN A 43 -0.30 21.62 -7.71
CA ASN A 43 -1.59 21.04 -7.36
C ASN A 43 -1.41 19.98 -6.26
N MET A 44 -1.71 20.37 -5.02
CA MET A 44 -1.55 19.52 -3.83
C MET A 44 -2.36 18.21 -3.89
N LEU A 45 -3.47 18.19 -4.62
CA LEU A 45 -4.23 16.96 -4.83
C LEU A 45 -3.38 15.92 -5.58
N HIS A 46 -2.70 16.31 -6.64
CA HIS A 46 -1.83 15.41 -7.40
C HIS A 46 -0.65 14.92 -6.53
N VAL A 47 -0.07 15.79 -5.72
CA VAL A 47 1.01 15.42 -4.79
C VAL A 47 0.51 14.40 -3.76
N ALA A 48 -0.63 14.64 -3.12
CA ALA A 48 -1.20 13.73 -2.14
C ALA A 48 -1.51 12.34 -2.73
N VAL A 49 -2.09 12.30 -3.92
CA VAL A 49 -2.37 11.04 -4.64
C VAL A 49 -1.07 10.32 -4.99
N PHE A 50 -0.07 11.05 -5.51
CA PHE A 50 1.22 10.48 -5.86
C PHE A 50 1.92 9.88 -4.63
N VAL A 51 1.98 10.62 -3.51
CA VAL A 51 2.56 10.14 -2.25
C VAL A 51 1.84 8.89 -1.76
N SER A 52 0.51 8.87 -1.79
CA SER A 52 -0.29 7.71 -1.36
C SER A 52 0.00 6.47 -2.19
N VAL A 53 0.07 6.61 -3.52
CA VAL A 53 0.39 5.51 -4.43
C VAL A 53 1.82 5.03 -4.22
N PHE A 54 2.78 5.96 -4.10
CA PHE A 54 4.19 5.62 -3.93
C PHE A 54 4.47 4.95 -2.59
N SER A 55 3.84 5.42 -1.52
CA SER A 55 3.98 4.83 -0.18
C SER A 55 3.49 3.38 -0.10
N THR A 56 2.45 3.05 -0.87
CA THR A 56 1.90 1.69 -0.89
C THR A 56 2.62 0.75 -1.86
N LEU A 57 3.37 1.30 -2.83
CA LEU A 57 4.01 0.53 -3.91
C LEU A 57 5.04 -0.47 -3.36
N GLY A 58 5.85 -0.08 -2.38
CA GLY A 58 6.84 -0.96 -1.75
C GLY A 58 6.19 -2.20 -1.15
N ALA A 59 5.17 -2.02 -0.32
CA ALA A 59 4.46 -3.12 0.32
C ALA A 59 3.78 -4.08 -0.67
N VAL A 60 3.25 -3.55 -1.77
CA VAL A 60 2.64 -4.36 -2.85
C VAL A 60 3.70 -5.18 -3.58
N ILE A 61 4.86 -4.59 -3.89
CA ILE A 61 5.97 -5.29 -4.55
C ILE A 61 6.49 -6.41 -3.65
N ASP A 62 6.75 -6.14 -2.38
CA ASP A 62 7.23 -7.14 -1.42
C ASP A 62 6.27 -8.31 -1.28
N THR A 63 4.97 -8.02 -1.17
CA THR A 63 3.91 -9.04 -1.12
C THR A 63 3.89 -9.88 -2.41
N ALA A 64 3.93 -9.23 -3.56
CA ALA A 64 3.89 -9.90 -4.86
C ALA A 64 5.11 -10.79 -5.08
N LEU A 65 6.32 -10.30 -4.78
CA LEU A 65 7.56 -11.05 -4.90
C LEU A 65 7.58 -12.26 -3.97
N SER A 66 7.21 -12.08 -2.71
CA SER A 66 7.22 -13.16 -1.72
C SER A 66 6.24 -14.28 -2.09
N VAL A 67 5.02 -13.92 -2.52
CA VAL A 67 4.03 -14.91 -2.97
C VAL A 67 4.49 -15.64 -4.23
N THR A 68 4.98 -14.91 -5.24
CA THR A 68 5.42 -15.52 -6.50
C THR A 68 6.64 -16.41 -6.30
N SER A 69 7.62 -15.98 -5.49
CA SER A 69 8.81 -16.78 -5.20
C SER A 69 8.46 -18.08 -4.47
N SER A 70 7.58 -18.01 -3.46
CA SER A 70 7.16 -19.21 -2.71
C SER A 70 6.39 -20.20 -3.58
N VAL A 71 5.48 -19.74 -4.42
CA VAL A 71 4.74 -20.61 -5.35
C VAL A 71 5.69 -21.24 -6.38
N TYR A 72 6.64 -20.45 -6.88
CA TYR A 72 7.62 -20.93 -7.86
C TYR A 72 8.57 -21.97 -7.22
N GLU A 73 9.02 -21.77 -6.00
CA GLU A 73 9.88 -22.71 -5.26
C GLU A 73 9.18 -24.05 -5.04
N VAL A 74 7.93 -24.03 -4.59
CA VAL A 74 7.15 -25.26 -4.41
C VAL A 74 6.94 -25.98 -5.74
N TRP A 75 6.70 -25.26 -6.83
CA TRP A 75 6.57 -25.85 -8.17
C TRP A 75 7.87 -26.50 -8.65
N THR A 76 9.03 -25.90 -8.39
CA THR A 76 10.33 -26.45 -8.80
C THR A 76 10.72 -27.71 -8.02
N HIS A 77 10.37 -27.77 -6.74
CA HIS A 77 10.70 -28.95 -5.90
C HIS A 77 9.76 -30.14 -6.10
N LYS A 78 8.51 -29.92 -6.48
CA LYS A 78 7.52 -30.98 -6.71
C LYS A 78 7.00 -30.91 -8.15
N ASN A 79 7.67 -31.65 -9.02
CA ASN A 79 7.36 -31.70 -10.48
C ASN A 79 5.94 -32.18 -10.86
N SER A 80 5.09 -32.54 -9.90
CA SER A 80 3.76 -33.14 -10.14
C SER A 80 2.61 -32.47 -9.38
N LEU A 81 2.79 -31.20 -8.95
CA LEU A 81 1.73 -30.50 -8.19
C LEU A 81 0.56 -30.07 -9.11
N VAL A 82 -0.63 -30.35 -8.62
CA VAL A 82 -1.89 -29.88 -9.20
C VAL A 82 -2.01 -28.36 -8.98
N GLU A 83 -2.60 -27.65 -9.93
CA GLU A 83 -2.83 -26.19 -9.85
C GLU A 83 -3.52 -25.77 -8.56
N LYS A 84 -4.42 -26.61 -8.04
CA LYS A 84 -5.13 -26.39 -6.79
C LYS A 84 -4.18 -26.34 -5.57
N GLU A 85 -3.14 -27.16 -5.55
CA GLU A 85 -2.15 -27.18 -4.47
C GLU A 85 -1.25 -25.95 -4.53
N LEU A 86 -0.81 -25.54 -5.72
CA LEU A 86 -0.05 -24.30 -5.91
C LEU A 86 -0.84 -23.08 -5.49
N THR A 87 -2.12 -23.02 -5.86
CA THR A 87 -3.03 -21.95 -5.43
C THR A 87 -3.20 -21.92 -3.92
N SER A 88 -3.42 -23.09 -3.29
CA SER A 88 -3.55 -23.20 -1.84
C SER A 88 -2.29 -22.72 -1.11
N THR A 89 -1.12 -23.15 -1.58
CA THR A 89 0.17 -22.69 -1.03
C THR A 89 0.32 -21.18 -1.16
N GLY A 90 0.00 -20.63 -2.33
CA GLY A 90 0.08 -19.18 -2.54
C GLY A 90 -0.81 -18.39 -1.59
N TYR A 91 -2.04 -18.85 -1.34
CA TYR A 91 -2.93 -18.21 -0.37
C TYR A 91 -2.46 -18.37 1.08
N GLN A 92 -1.90 -19.51 1.45
CA GLN A 92 -1.36 -19.73 2.80
C GLN A 92 -0.21 -18.77 3.08
N VAL A 93 0.78 -18.73 2.18
CA VAL A 93 1.91 -17.80 2.28
C VAL A 93 1.44 -16.34 2.23
N GLY A 94 0.51 -16.03 1.32
CA GLY A 94 -0.05 -14.68 1.21
C GLY A 94 -0.72 -14.21 2.50
N LYS A 95 -1.43 -15.09 3.20
CA LYS A 95 -2.06 -14.77 4.48
C LYS A 95 -1.05 -14.41 5.57
N GLU A 96 0.07 -15.14 5.63
CA GLU A 96 1.15 -14.87 6.58
C GLU A 96 1.83 -13.54 6.27
N ILE A 97 2.13 -13.27 5.00
CA ILE A 97 2.77 -12.04 4.54
C ILE A 97 1.88 -10.82 4.80
N ILE A 98 0.58 -10.91 4.51
CA ILE A 98 -0.36 -9.81 4.78
C ILE A 98 -0.32 -9.42 6.26
N GLY A 99 -0.33 -10.40 7.17
CA GLY A 99 -0.29 -10.15 8.61
C GLY A 99 0.96 -9.35 9.02
N THR A 100 2.13 -9.75 8.54
CA THR A 100 3.39 -9.05 8.83
C THR A 100 3.47 -7.69 8.16
N THR A 101 3.06 -7.59 6.90
CA THR A 101 3.10 -6.34 6.13
C THR A 101 2.16 -5.29 6.71
N VAL A 102 0.94 -5.65 7.09
CA VAL A 102 -0.01 -4.72 7.72
C VAL A 102 0.52 -4.21 9.05
N ASN A 103 1.12 -5.07 9.88
CA ASN A 103 1.77 -4.65 11.13
C ASN A 103 2.94 -3.69 10.85
N THR A 104 3.77 -3.98 9.87
CA THR A 104 4.90 -3.13 9.48
C THR A 104 4.41 -1.75 9.02
N LEU A 105 3.37 -1.69 8.18
CA LEU A 105 2.76 -0.45 7.74
C LEU A 105 2.22 0.35 8.93
N LEU A 106 1.49 -0.29 9.84
CA LEU A 106 0.95 0.35 11.04
C LEU A 106 2.05 0.99 11.88
N PHE A 107 3.11 0.24 12.20
CA PHE A 107 4.23 0.76 12.99
C PHE A 107 5.05 1.81 12.26
N ALA A 108 5.21 1.70 10.95
CA ALA A 108 5.90 2.71 10.15
C ALA A 108 5.17 4.06 10.18
N TYR A 109 3.84 4.04 10.02
CA TYR A 109 3.04 5.27 10.11
C TYR A 109 2.98 5.84 11.53
N LEU A 110 2.80 5.00 12.55
CA LEU A 110 2.87 5.45 13.94
C LEU A 110 4.24 6.05 14.28
N GLY A 111 5.32 5.42 13.82
CA GLY A 111 6.68 5.92 14.04
C GLY A 111 6.92 7.25 13.33
N GLY A 112 6.46 7.40 12.09
CA GLY A 112 6.54 8.65 11.35
C GLY A 112 5.75 9.79 11.99
N SER A 113 4.62 9.48 12.63
CA SER A 113 3.75 10.45 13.29
C SER A 113 4.21 10.86 14.69
N ILE A 114 5.25 10.25 15.24
CA ILE A 114 5.68 10.50 16.64
C ILE A 114 6.08 11.97 16.89
N LEU A 115 6.78 12.58 15.94
CA LEU A 115 7.19 13.98 16.00
C LEU A 115 5.96 14.91 16.02
N LEU A 116 4.96 14.59 15.19
CA LEU A 116 3.72 15.33 15.16
C LEU A 116 2.96 15.23 16.48
N PHE A 117 2.83 14.02 17.05
CA PHE A 117 2.19 13.85 18.36
C PHE A 117 2.90 14.64 19.45
N SER A 118 4.24 14.69 19.42
CA SER A 118 5.04 15.50 20.33
C SER A 118 4.75 16.99 20.17
N TYR A 119 4.67 17.48 18.93
CA TYR A 119 4.34 18.88 18.63
C TYR A 119 2.93 19.24 19.11
N VAL A 120 1.95 18.43 18.78
CA VAL A 120 0.55 18.61 19.18
C VAL A 120 0.39 18.65 20.71
N GLN A 121 1.13 17.80 21.44
CA GLN A 121 1.14 17.82 22.90
C GLN A 121 1.74 19.11 23.47
N THR A 122 2.80 19.61 22.84
CA THR A 122 3.43 20.88 23.25
C THR A 122 2.46 22.07 23.10
N GLN A 123 1.66 22.07 22.03
CA GLN A 123 0.67 23.12 21.75
C GLN A 123 -0.63 22.97 22.56
N LYS A 124 -0.78 21.89 23.35
CA LYS A 124 -1.99 21.60 24.15
C LYS A 124 -3.29 21.55 23.35
N TYR A 125 -3.24 21.08 22.13
CA TYR A 125 -4.47 20.86 21.35
C TYR A 125 -5.37 19.81 22.01
N SER A 126 -6.69 20.02 21.92
CA SER A 126 -7.65 19.03 22.42
C SER A 126 -7.63 17.77 21.52
N LEU A 127 -7.93 16.61 22.10
CA LEU A 127 -8.03 15.34 21.35
C LEU A 127 -9.03 15.42 20.20
N GLU A 128 -10.07 16.22 20.34
CA GLU A 128 -11.07 16.44 19.31
C GLU A 128 -10.48 17.11 18.05
N ILE A 129 -9.61 18.11 18.25
CA ILE A 129 -8.90 18.78 17.13
C ILE A 129 -7.95 17.80 16.44
N ILE A 130 -7.25 16.97 17.21
CA ILE A 130 -6.31 15.99 16.67
C ILE A 130 -7.03 14.94 15.81
N LEU A 131 -8.12 14.37 16.35
CA LEU A 131 -8.90 13.35 15.66
C LEU A 131 -9.58 13.86 14.39
N ASN A 132 -9.95 15.14 14.38
CA ASN A 132 -10.53 15.80 13.21
C ASN A 132 -9.48 16.41 12.27
N SER A 133 -8.19 16.21 12.54
CA SER A 133 -7.15 16.76 11.70
C SER A 133 -7.07 16.02 10.35
N ARG A 134 -6.92 16.77 9.26
CA ARG A 134 -6.72 16.22 7.91
C ARG A 134 -5.51 15.31 7.83
N PHE A 135 -4.49 15.62 8.62
CA PHE A 135 -3.24 14.87 8.68
C PHE A 135 -3.47 13.43 9.18
N LEU A 136 -4.09 13.27 10.35
CA LEU A 136 -4.37 11.96 10.92
C LEU A 136 -5.26 11.14 9.98
N PHE A 137 -6.26 11.78 9.38
CA PHE A 137 -7.13 11.14 8.39
C PHE A 137 -6.33 10.66 7.17
N GLN A 138 -5.43 11.47 6.65
CA GLN A 138 -4.61 11.12 5.48
C GLN A 138 -3.69 9.93 5.78
N ASP A 139 -3.00 9.92 6.91
CA ASP A 139 -2.11 8.83 7.31
C ASP A 139 -2.87 7.52 7.48
N VAL A 140 -4.00 7.55 8.19
CA VAL A 140 -4.87 6.38 8.35
C VAL A 140 -5.40 5.89 7.00
N ALA A 141 -5.81 6.79 6.13
CA ALA A 141 -6.29 6.43 4.79
C ALA A 141 -5.20 5.75 3.96
N ILE A 142 -3.96 6.28 3.95
CA ILE A 142 -2.83 5.68 3.23
C ILE A 142 -2.52 4.28 3.77
N MET A 143 -2.52 4.10 5.10
CA MET A 143 -2.32 2.80 5.73
C MET A 143 -3.40 1.79 5.31
N LEU A 144 -4.67 2.18 5.32
CA LEU A 144 -5.77 1.32 4.89
C LEU A 144 -5.68 0.96 3.40
N PHE A 145 -5.33 1.92 2.55
CA PHE A 145 -5.08 1.65 1.12
C PHE A 145 -3.93 0.69 0.91
N GLY A 146 -2.84 0.83 1.67
CA GLY A 146 -1.71 -0.10 1.63
C GLY A 146 -2.11 -1.52 2.02
N ALA A 147 -2.89 -1.68 3.08
CA ALA A 147 -3.42 -2.97 3.51
C ALA A 147 -4.33 -3.61 2.44
N ILE A 148 -5.27 -2.85 1.88
CA ILE A 148 -6.14 -3.31 0.80
C ILE A 148 -5.33 -3.68 -0.45
N ALA A 149 -4.32 -2.88 -0.78
CA ALA A 149 -3.41 -3.14 -1.90
C ALA A 149 -2.71 -4.50 -1.76
N CYS A 150 -2.18 -4.80 -0.58
CA CYS A 150 -1.54 -6.09 -0.30
C CYS A 150 -2.54 -7.26 -0.38
N LEU A 151 -3.77 -7.08 0.13
CA LEU A 151 -4.83 -8.08 0.02
C LEU A 151 -5.17 -8.42 -1.44
N VAL A 152 -5.24 -7.41 -2.31
CA VAL A 152 -5.51 -7.59 -3.74
C VAL A 152 -4.27 -8.13 -4.48
N ALA A 153 -3.07 -7.79 -4.04
CA ALA A 153 -1.83 -8.25 -4.65
C ALA A 153 -1.68 -9.78 -4.59
N VAL A 154 -2.09 -10.43 -3.49
CA VAL A 154 -1.98 -11.89 -3.32
C VAL A 154 -2.68 -12.66 -4.42
N PRO A 155 -4.01 -12.54 -4.63
CA PRO A 155 -4.70 -13.32 -5.65
C PRO A 155 -4.24 -12.97 -7.08
N VAL A 156 -3.84 -11.74 -7.33
CA VAL A 156 -3.30 -11.32 -8.64
C VAL A 156 -1.95 -12.00 -8.89
N SER A 157 -1.05 -11.98 -7.90
CA SER A 157 0.28 -12.60 -8.00
C SER A 157 0.19 -14.10 -8.21
N ILE A 158 -0.70 -14.80 -7.48
CA ILE A 158 -0.94 -16.25 -7.65
C ILE A 158 -1.41 -16.54 -9.08
N LYS A 159 -2.40 -15.80 -9.60
CA LYS A 159 -2.87 -16.01 -10.97
C LYS A 159 -1.79 -15.74 -12.02
N CYS A 160 -0.99 -14.70 -11.83
CA CYS A 160 0.10 -14.37 -12.73
C CYS A 160 1.16 -15.46 -12.78
N ILE A 161 1.61 -15.97 -11.64
CA ILE A 161 2.65 -17.01 -11.60
C ILE A 161 2.13 -18.33 -12.16
N ILE A 162 0.90 -18.72 -11.85
CA ILE A 162 0.29 -19.94 -12.40
C ILE A 162 0.15 -19.82 -13.94
N TRP A 163 -0.29 -18.68 -14.43
CA TRP A 163 -0.39 -18.42 -15.87
C TRP A 163 0.99 -18.51 -16.54
N GLN A 164 2.03 -17.96 -15.92
CA GLN A 164 3.40 -18.01 -16.41
C GLN A 164 3.96 -19.45 -16.44
N ILE A 165 3.72 -20.23 -15.37
CA ILE A 165 4.11 -21.64 -15.30
C ILE A 165 3.44 -22.46 -16.43
N ARG A 166 2.15 -22.19 -16.69
CA ARG A 166 1.39 -22.84 -17.77
C ARG A 166 1.93 -22.46 -19.15
N TYR A 167 2.39 -21.23 -19.34
CA TYR A 167 2.97 -20.75 -20.58
C TYR A 167 4.36 -21.38 -20.86
N ILE A 168 5.19 -21.53 -19.84
CA ILE A 168 6.55 -22.11 -19.97
C ILE A 168 6.51 -23.63 -20.20
N ASN A 169 5.50 -24.36 -19.70
CA ASN A 169 5.36 -25.82 -19.83
C ASN A 169 4.04 -26.23 -20.49
N PRO A 170 3.87 -26.01 -21.79
CA PRO A 170 2.64 -26.37 -22.51
C PRO A 170 2.36 -27.89 -22.57
N ASP A 171 3.39 -28.73 -22.43
CA ASP A 171 3.26 -30.21 -22.49
C ASP A 171 2.69 -30.82 -21.20
N LYS A 172 2.68 -30.08 -20.07
CA LYS A 172 2.05 -30.51 -18.81
C LYS A 172 0.56 -30.10 -18.73
N LYS A 173 -0.20 -30.26 -19.80
CA LYS A 173 -1.66 -30.07 -19.85
C LYS A 173 -2.46 -30.97 -18.88
N GLN A 174 -1.81 -31.80 -18.09
CA GLN A 174 -2.43 -32.69 -17.10
C GLN A 174 -2.67 -32.04 -15.72
N LEU A 175 -2.54 -30.71 -15.60
CA LEU A 175 -2.86 -29.98 -14.38
C LEU A 175 -4.37 -29.86 -14.06
N ASN A 176 -5.21 -30.43 -14.93
CA ASN A 176 -6.68 -30.29 -14.84
C ASN A 176 -7.41 -31.62 -14.56
N ALA A 177 -6.78 -32.58 -13.93
CA ALA A 177 -7.49 -33.80 -13.49
C ALA A 177 -7.60 -33.84 -11.96
#